data_b754703837ba975b18528089b5385e65
#
_entry.id   b754703837ba975b18528089b5385e65
#
_cell.length_a   1.000
_cell.length_b   1.000
_cell.length_c   1.000
_cell.angle_alpha   90.00
_cell.angle_beta   90.00
_cell.angle_gamma   90.00
#
_symmetry.space_group_name_H-M   'P 1'
#
loop_
_entity.id
_entity.type
_entity.pdbx_description
1 polymer ?
#
loop_
_entity_poly.entity_id
_entity_poly.type
_entity_poly.pdbx_seq_one_letter_code
_entity_poly.pdbx_strand_id
1 'polypeptide(L)'
;MSNTKILVIVAHPDLANSHVNKRLAGGLVTLPNVKVEKLYLDYPDGVIDVAREQEAVAASDVIVFQFPFYWYAAPALLKEWQDKVLGLSWSSEQFRESLAAKKLLVVVTMAHAATTYLRGAENQYTVEESMTPLRQMADYCGMIWQTPHAIYGVKDFGDEDIDREVEEYKELLAGY
;
A
#
# COMPACT_ATOMS: atom_id res chain seq x y z
N MET A 1 11.95 -19.72 -7.82
CA MET A 1 11.51 -18.63 -6.92
C MET A 1 11.60 -17.36 -7.72
N SER A 2 10.57 -16.51 -7.69
CA SER A 2 10.61 -15.21 -8.38
C SER A 2 11.75 -14.36 -7.81
N ASN A 3 12.53 -13.70 -8.68
CA ASN A 3 13.57 -12.76 -8.27
C ASN A 3 13.00 -11.33 -8.09
N THR A 4 11.67 -11.19 -8.17
CA THR A 4 10.96 -9.91 -8.08
C THR A 4 11.10 -9.33 -6.67
N LYS A 5 11.59 -8.13 -6.57
CA LYS A 5 11.74 -7.40 -5.29
C LYS A 5 10.50 -6.57 -5.01
N ILE A 6 9.93 -6.74 -3.84
CA ILE A 6 8.68 -6.09 -3.43
C ILE A 6 8.96 -5.16 -2.24
N LEU A 7 8.57 -3.90 -2.37
CA LEU A 7 8.57 -2.93 -1.27
C LEU A 7 7.13 -2.71 -0.79
N VAL A 8 6.85 -3.06 0.45
CA VAL A 8 5.55 -2.81 1.09
C VAL A 8 5.67 -1.61 2.03
N ILE A 9 4.95 -0.55 1.71
CA ILE A 9 4.88 0.67 2.49
C ILE A 9 3.59 0.63 3.32
N VAL A 10 3.73 0.38 4.61
CA VAL A 10 2.62 0.29 5.56
C VAL A 10 2.37 1.67 6.15
N ALA A 11 1.21 2.25 5.87
CA ALA A 11 0.79 3.53 6.40
C ALA A 11 -0.41 3.38 7.34
N HIS A 12 -0.15 3.23 8.63
CA HIS A 12 -1.17 3.16 9.66
C HIS A 12 -0.79 4.06 10.84
N PRO A 13 -1.58 5.10 11.18
CA PRO A 13 -1.23 6.07 12.22
C PRO A 13 -0.98 5.45 13.60
N ASP A 14 -1.68 4.38 13.92
CA ASP A 14 -1.53 3.62 15.16
C ASP A 14 -1.38 2.13 14.87
N LEU A 15 -0.27 1.76 14.21
CA LEU A 15 -0.01 0.38 13.82
C LEU A 15 0.14 -0.56 15.03
N ALA A 16 0.63 -0.04 16.15
CA ALA A 16 0.85 -0.82 17.37
C ALA A 16 -0.45 -1.43 17.89
N ASN A 17 -1.56 -0.68 17.81
CA ASN A 17 -2.89 -1.10 18.24
C ASN A 17 -3.77 -1.63 17.08
N SER A 18 -3.27 -1.64 15.86
CA SER A 18 -4.01 -2.20 14.73
C SER A 18 -4.03 -3.72 14.77
N HIS A 19 -5.21 -4.31 14.86
CA HIS A 19 -5.38 -5.77 14.83
C HIS A 19 -4.98 -6.35 13.47
N VAL A 20 -5.56 -5.84 12.39
CA VAL A 20 -5.41 -6.41 11.06
C VAL A 20 -4.12 -5.94 10.38
N ASN A 21 -3.92 -4.62 10.18
CA ASN A 21 -2.75 -4.13 9.43
C ASN A 21 -1.41 -4.54 10.05
N LYS A 22 -1.33 -4.62 11.38
CA LYS A 22 -0.14 -5.10 12.09
C LYS A 22 0.18 -6.55 11.76
N ARG A 23 -0.82 -7.43 11.74
CA ARG A 23 -0.64 -8.86 11.45
C ARG A 23 -0.35 -9.10 9.97
N LEU A 24 -1.03 -8.40 9.07
CA LEU A 24 -0.72 -8.42 7.63
C LEU A 24 0.77 -8.08 7.41
N ALA A 25 1.21 -6.92 7.91
CA ALA A 25 2.61 -6.51 7.78
C ALA A 25 3.59 -7.47 8.44
N GLY A 26 3.23 -8.03 9.62
CA GLY A 26 4.04 -9.00 10.34
C GLY A 26 4.22 -10.32 9.60
N GLY A 27 3.19 -10.79 8.91
CA GLY A 27 3.23 -12.03 8.13
C GLY A 27 4.21 -11.97 6.95
N LEU A 28 4.43 -10.79 6.39
CA LEU A 28 5.29 -10.60 5.21
C LEU A 28 6.79 -10.65 5.52
N VAL A 29 7.22 -10.44 6.77
CA VAL A 29 8.64 -10.39 7.12
C VAL A 29 9.37 -11.71 6.91
N THR A 30 8.63 -12.80 6.73
CA THR A 30 9.17 -14.13 6.42
C THR A 30 9.50 -14.34 4.94
N LEU A 31 9.05 -13.43 4.07
CA LEU A 31 9.26 -13.52 2.62
C LEU A 31 10.60 -12.85 2.25
N PRO A 32 11.56 -13.60 1.68
CA PRO A 32 12.93 -13.11 1.51
C PRO A 32 13.07 -11.99 0.46
N ASN A 33 12.11 -11.87 -0.44
CA ASN A 33 12.06 -10.85 -1.50
C ASN A 33 11.16 -9.65 -1.17
N VAL A 34 10.61 -9.59 0.06
CA VAL A 34 9.71 -8.52 0.51
C VAL A 34 10.41 -7.68 1.57
N LYS A 35 10.53 -6.38 1.31
CA LYS A 35 10.92 -5.37 2.30
C LYS A 35 9.67 -4.67 2.80
N VAL A 36 9.49 -4.62 4.13
CA VAL A 36 8.34 -3.94 4.76
C VAL A 36 8.83 -2.70 5.47
N GLU A 37 8.34 -1.53 5.09
CA GLU A 37 8.56 -0.24 5.75
C GLU A 37 7.27 0.22 6.43
N LYS A 38 7.39 0.80 7.62
CA LYS A 38 6.26 1.19 8.47
C LYS A 38 6.31 2.69 8.70
N LEU A 39 5.74 3.48 7.78
CA LEU A 39 5.94 4.92 7.69
C LEU A 39 5.80 5.67 9.02
N TYR A 40 4.75 5.40 9.78
CA TYR A 40 4.51 6.10 11.05
C TYR A 40 5.44 5.68 12.19
N LEU A 41 6.11 4.53 12.08
CA LEU A 41 7.13 4.08 13.02
C LEU A 41 8.51 4.56 12.59
N ASP A 42 8.77 4.56 11.29
CA ASP A 42 10.04 5.00 10.72
C ASP A 42 10.18 6.54 10.76
N TYR A 43 9.04 7.25 10.67
CA TYR A 43 8.96 8.72 10.65
C TYR A 43 7.94 9.23 11.66
N PRO A 44 8.19 9.08 12.97
CA PRO A 44 7.23 9.47 14.02
C PRO A 44 7.00 10.99 14.12
N ASP A 45 7.95 11.78 13.61
CA ASP A 45 7.87 13.24 13.52
C ASP A 45 7.36 13.73 12.13
N GLY A 46 7.08 12.80 11.20
CA GLY A 46 6.64 13.12 9.84
C GLY A 46 7.76 13.60 8.92
N VAL A 47 9.03 13.58 9.38
CA VAL A 47 10.17 14.01 8.55
C VAL A 47 10.71 12.84 7.74
N ILE A 48 10.25 12.73 6.50
CA ILE A 48 10.60 11.63 5.59
C ILE A 48 12.02 11.82 5.04
N ASP A 49 12.86 10.79 5.14
CA ASP A 49 14.15 10.71 4.45
C ASP A 49 13.91 10.33 2.98
N VAL A 50 13.77 11.35 2.14
CA VAL A 50 13.45 11.20 0.73
C VAL A 50 14.50 10.38 -0.02
N ALA A 51 15.78 10.54 0.27
CA ALA A 51 16.84 9.82 -0.42
C ALA A 51 16.77 8.31 -0.11
N ARG A 52 16.61 7.96 1.16
CA ARG A 52 16.41 6.56 1.60
C ARG A 52 15.20 5.91 0.95
N GLU A 53 14.07 6.63 0.89
CA GLU A 53 12.84 6.12 0.30
C GLU A 53 12.97 5.96 -1.21
N GLN A 54 13.60 6.92 -1.91
CA GLN A 54 13.86 6.82 -3.34
C GLN A 54 14.78 5.64 -3.68
N GLU A 55 15.81 5.38 -2.87
CA GLU A 55 16.67 4.20 -3.03
C GLU A 55 15.87 2.90 -2.88
N ALA A 56 14.99 2.81 -1.88
CA ALA A 56 14.14 1.64 -1.65
C ALA A 56 13.17 1.41 -2.81
N VAL A 57 12.54 2.47 -3.31
CA VAL A 57 11.67 2.44 -4.49
C VAL A 57 12.47 2.01 -5.73
N ALA A 58 13.61 2.61 -5.99
CA ALA A 58 14.45 2.29 -7.15
C ALA A 58 14.90 0.83 -7.17
N ALA A 59 15.22 0.27 -6.00
CA ALA A 59 15.67 -1.12 -5.82
C ALA A 59 14.56 -2.19 -5.97
N SER A 60 13.29 -1.78 -6.09
CA SER A 60 12.14 -2.68 -6.08
C SER A 60 11.45 -2.75 -7.45
N ASP A 61 10.80 -3.85 -7.77
CA ASP A 61 10.04 -4.06 -9.00
C ASP A 61 8.53 -3.81 -8.78
N VAL A 62 8.07 -4.10 -7.56
CA VAL A 62 6.68 -3.91 -7.13
C VAL A 62 6.66 -3.04 -5.89
N ILE A 63 5.83 -2.00 -5.93
CA ILE A 63 5.53 -1.15 -4.78
C ILE A 63 4.12 -1.49 -4.30
N VAL A 64 3.97 -1.69 -3.01
CA VAL A 64 2.68 -1.97 -2.38
C VAL A 64 2.37 -0.89 -1.36
N PHE A 65 1.23 -0.24 -1.48
CA PHE A 65 0.69 0.64 -0.44
C PHE A 65 -0.30 -0.13 0.40
N GLN A 66 0.04 -0.41 1.67
CA GLN A 66 -0.84 -1.06 2.63
C GLN A 66 -1.35 -0.05 3.64
N PHE A 67 -2.67 0.16 3.71
CA PHE A 67 -3.25 1.16 4.61
C PHE A 67 -4.73 0.90 4.96
N PRO A 68 -5.24 1.48 6.07
CA PRO A 68 -6.66 1.50 6.38
C PRO A 68 -7.36 2.59 5.56
N PHE A 69 -8.58 2.31 5.08
CA PHE A 69 -9.37 3.25 4.29
C PHE A 69 -10.00 4.34 5.17
N TYR A 70 -9.23 5.37 5.49
CA TYR A 70 -9.68 6.46 6.35
C TYR A 70 -10.28 7.58 5.54
N TRP A 71 -11.56 7.83 5.79
CA TRP A 71 -12.31 8.88 5.10
C TRP A 71 -12.13 8.81 3.56
N TYR A 72 -12.31 7.60 3.03
CA TYR A 72 -12.24 7.30 1.58
C TYR A 72 -10.89 7.58 0.94
N ALA A 73 -9.82 7.63 1.72
CA ALA A 73 -8.47 7.94 1.27
C ALA A 73 -7.39 7.19 2.07
N ALA A 74 -6.15 7.36 1.64
CA ALA A 74 -4.97 6.93 2.39
C ALA A 74 -4.71 7.87 3.60
N PRO A 75 -4.07 7.37 4.68
CA PRO A 75 -3.60 8.20 5.78
C PRO A 75 -2.65 9.31 5.33
N ALA A 76 -2.66 10.43 6.08
CA ALA A 76 -1.99 11.68 5.69
C ALA A 76 -0.48 11.50 5.37
N LEU A 77 0.25 10.73 6.18
CA LEU A 77 1.69 10.53 5.97
C LEU A 77 2.00 9.79 4.66
N LEU A 78 1.09 8.92 4.18
CA LEU A 78 1.27 8.28 2.87
C LEU A 78 1.10 9.29 1.74
N LYS A 79 0.19 10.25 1.87
CA LYS A 79 0.06 11.33 0.88
C LYS A 79 1.30 12.22 0.88
N GLU A 80 1.80 12.57 2.06
CA GLU A 80 3.04 13.35 2.17
C GLU A 80 4.25 12.60 1.59
N TRP A 81 4.32 11.29 1.82
CA TRP A 81 5.34 10.42 1.23
C TRP A 81 5.26 10.45 -0.31
N GLN A 82 4.06 10.32 -0.88
CA GLN A 82 3.86 10.41 -2.34
C GLN A 82 4.37 11.74 -2.88
N ASP A 83 4.01 12.85 -2.22
CA ASP A 83 4.40 14.19 -2.67
C ASP A 83 5.90 14.41 -2.60
N LYS A 84 6.56 13.92 -1.55
CA LYS A 84 8.00 14.13 -1.34
C LYS A 84 8.86 13.13 -2.12
N VAL A 85 8.50 11.86 -2.13
CA VAL A 85 9.32 10.78 -2.69
C VAL A 85 9.10 10.61 -4.19
N LEU A 86 7.82 10.62 -4.64
CA LEU A 86 7.47 10.46 -6.05
C LEU A 86 7.35 11.79 -6.79
N GLY A 87 7.57 12.92 -6.13
CA GLY A 87 7.43 14.25 -6.70
C GLY A 87 8.33 14.49 -7.91
N LEU A 88 7.74 14.44 -9.11
CA LEU A 88 8.48 14.45 -10.38
C LEU A 88 9.19 15.78 -10.68
N SER A 89 8.75 16.89 -10.09
CA SER A 89 9.33 18.21 -10.32
C SER A 89 10.68 18.44 -9.61
N TRP A 90 10.96 17.67 -8.56
CA TRP A 90 12.19 17.78 -7.78
C TRP A 90 13.01 16.49 -7.69
N SER A 91 12.50 15.38 -8.22
CA SER A 91 13.26 14.15 -8.33
C SER A 91 14.21 14.19 -9.51
N SER A 92 15.34 13.46 -9.41
CA SER A 92 16.27 13.30 -10.50
C SER A 92 15.63 12.59 -11.69
N GLU A 93 16.12 12.86 -12.91
CA GLU A 93 15.66 12.16 -14.11
C GLU A 93 15.83 10.65 -13.99
N GLN A 94 16.99 10.21 -13.48
CA GLN A 94 17.27 8.80 -13.24
C GLN A 94 16.25 8.14 -12.30
N PHE A 95 15.81 8.82 -11.25
CA PHE A 95 14.78 8.29 -10.36
C PHE A 95 13.44 8.19 -11.08
N ARG A 96 13.03 9.23 -11.82
CA ARG A 96 11.79 9.20 -12.61
C ARG A 96 11.77 8.06 -13.62
N GLU A 97 12.88 7.84 -14.33
CA GLU A 97 13.02 6.71 -15.24
C GLU A 97 12.94 5.37 -14.51
N SER A 98 13.44 5.30 -13.28
CA SER A 98 13.35 4.07 -12.47
C SER A 98 11.92 3.69 -12.06
N LEU A 99 10.97 4.62 -12.08
CA LEU A 99 9.56 4.34 -11.79
C LEU A 99 8.84 3.63 -12.95
N ALA A 100 9.31 3.85 -14.17
CA ALA A 100 8.69 3.28 -15.35
C ALA A 100 8.65 1.74 -15.29
N ALA A 101 7.48 1.18 -15.62
CA ALA A 101 7.19 -0.25 -15.60
C ALA A 101 7.20 -0.93 -14.22
N LYS A 102 7.49 -0.23 -13.10
CA LYS A 102 7.23 -0.81 -11.78
C LYS A 102 5.73 -1.01 -11.58
N LYS A 103 5.35 -2.09 -10.90
CA LYS A 103 3.97 -2.34 -10.55
C LYS A 103 3.59 -1.59 -9.27
N LEU A 104 2.41 -0.97 -9.25
CA LEU A 104 1.83 -0.41 -8.03
C LEU A 104 0.57 -1.20 -7.64
N LEU A 105 0.62 -1.84 -6.48
CA LEU A 105 -0.49 -2.54 -5.85
C LEU A 105 -0.96 -1.72 -4.63
N VAL A 106 -2.28 -1.68 -4.42
CA VAL A 106 -2.88 -1.17 -3.19
C VAL A 106 -3.49 -2.32 -2.41
N VAL A 107 -3.15 -2.44 -1.14
CA VAL A 107 -3.77 -3.35 -0.17
C VAL A 107 -4.46 -2.48 0.88
N VAL A 108 -5.78 -2.48 0.88
CA VAL A 108 -6.57 -1.57 1.69
C VAL A 108 -7.51 -2.31 2.62
N THR A 109 -7.50 -1.99 3.91
CA THR A 109 -8.41 -2.58 4.90
C THR A 109 -9.60 -1.65 5.15
N MET A 110 -10.79 -2.22 5.15
CA MET A 110 -12.06 -1.51 5.17
C MET A 110 -12.95 -2.00 6.31
N ALA A 111 -13.48 -1.07 7.10
CA ALA A 111 -14.28 -1.40 8.27
C ALA A 111 -15.61 -2.11 7.91
N HIS A 112 -16.24 -1.74 6.80
CA HIS A 112 -17.55 -2.23 6.40
C HIS A 112 -17.47 -3.36 5.36
N ALA A 113 -18.59 -4.09 5.21
CA ALA A 113 -18.70 -5.19 4.26
C ALA A 113 -18.60 -4.71 2.80
N ALA A 114 -18.16 -5.58 1.90
CA ALA A 114 -18.01 -5.29 0.47
C ALA A 114 -19.30 -4.74 -0.19
N THR A 115 -20.46 -5.20 0.26
CA THR A 115 -21.77 -4.76 -0.25
C THR A 115 -22.05 -3.28 -0.04
N THR A 116 -21.37 -2.62 0.91
CA THR A 116 -21.55 -1.18 1.15
C THR A 116 -20.77 -0.31 0.17
N TYR A 117 -19.77 -0.88 -0.54
CA TYR A 117 -18.91 -0.20 -1.51
C TYR A 117 -19.29 -0.52 -2.95
N LEU A 118 -20.58 -0.56 -3.22
CA LEU A 118 -21.13 -0.70 -4.57
C LEU A 118 -21.77 0.62 -5.02
N ARG A 119 -21.86 0.82 -6.33
CA ARG A 119 -22.59 1.96 -6.88
C ARG A 119 -24.04 1.93 -6.41
N GLY A 120 -24.51 3.03 -5.83
CA GLY A 120 -25.88 3.16 -5.28
C GLY A 120 -26.08 2.51 -3.91
N ALA A 121 -25.04 1.88 -3.32
CA ALA A 121 -25.06 1.42 -1.93
C ALA A 121 -24.69 2.56 -0.95
N GLU A 122 -24.48 2.23 0.31
CA GLU A 122 -24.25 3.22 1.39
C GLU A 122 -23.10 4.19 1.07
N ASN A 123 -21.98 3.68 0.55
CA ASN A 123 -20.79 4.50 0.21
C ASN A 123 -20.84 5.09 -1.21
N GLN A 124 -21.87 4.81 -1.99
CA GLN A 124 -22.13 5.34 -3.34
C GLN A 124 -21.09 4.98 -4.42
N TYR A 125 -19.82 4.77 -4.05
CA TYR A 125 -18.70 4.50 -4.94
C TYR A 125 -18.07 3.14 -4.63
N THR A 126 -17.50 2.53 -5.65
CA THR A 126 -16.67 1.33 -5.48
C THR A 126 -15.30 1.69 -4.90
N VAL A 127 -14.61 0.70 -4.35
CA VAL A 127 -13.22 0.89 -3.87
C VAL A 127 -12.32 1.32 -5.02
N GLU A 128 -12.47 0.73 -6.19
CA GLU A 128 -11.66 1.06 -7.37
C GLU A 128 -11.87 2.51 -7.80
N GLU A 129 -13.10 3.01 -7.78
CA GLU A 129 -13.40 4.43 -8.05
C GLU A 129 -12.73 5.34 -7.01
N SER A 130 -12.73 4.95 -5.75
CA SER A 130 -12.08 5.71 -4.67
C SER A 130 -10.55 5.70 -4.78
N MET A 131 -9.95 4.72 -5.45
CA MET A 131 -8.50 4.65 -5.70
C MET A 131 -8.06 5.42 -6.95
N THR A 132 -8.97 6.08 -7.67
CA THR A 132 -8.65 6.86 -8.87
C THR A 132 -7.47 7.84 -8.70
N PRO A 133 -7.30 8.59 -7.59
CA PRO A 133 -6.15 9.46 -7.41
C PRO A 133 -4.81 8.71 -7.39
N LEU A 134 -4.75 7.52 -6.76
CA LEU A 134 -3.56 6.68 -6.72
C LEU A 134 -3.26 6.08 -8.09
N ARG A 135 -4.29 5.66 -8.82
CA ARG A 135 -4.15 5.16 -10.19
C ARG A 135 -3.62 6.25 -11.12
N GLN A 136 -4.18 7.45 -11.07
CA GLN A 136 -3.70 8.57 -11.88
C GLN A 136 -2.24 8.92 -11.57
N MET A 137 -1.83 8.88 -10.29
CA MET A 137 -0.44 9.05 -9.89
C MET A 137 0.45 7.96 -10.49
N ALA A 138 0.04 6.69 -10.42
CA ALA A 138 0.78 5.58 -11.00
C ALA A 138 0.96 5.75 -12.52
N ASP A 139 -0.13 6.05 -13.22
CA ASP A 139 -0.14 6.29 -14.67
C ASP A 139 0.79 7.46 -15.04
N TYR A 140 0.75 8.55 -14.27
CA TYR A 140 1.62 9.72 -14.49
C TYR A 140 3.10 9.42 -14.25
N CYS A 141 3.42 8.52 -13.30
CA CYS A 141 4.77 8.03 -13.04
C CYS A 141 5.24 6.94 -14.02
N GLY A 142 4.41 6.50 -14.97
CA GLY A 142 4.71 5.40 -15.88
C GLY A 142 4.69 4.02 -15.21
N MET A 143 4.10 3.90 -14.03
CA MET A 143 3.94 2.65 -13.30
C MET A 143 2.76 1.84 -13.85
N ILE A 144 2.78 0.54 -13.61
CA ILE A 144 1.71 -0.38 -14.02
C ILE A 144 0.75 -0.58 -12.83
N TRP A 145 -0.42 0.05 -12.90
CA TRP A 145 -1.46 -0.11 -11.90
C TRP A 145 -1.95 -1.55 -11.80
N GLN A 146 -2.03 -2.08 -10.58
CA GLN A 146 -2.61 -3.38 -10.28
C GLN A 146 -3.99 -3.22 -9.65
N THR A 147 -4.87 -4.20 -9.88
CA THR A 147 -6.19 -4.22 -9.21
C THR A 147 -6.01 -4.17 -7.70
N PRO A 148 -6.63 -3.22 -6.99
CA PRO A 148 -6.52 -3.14 -5.54
C PRO A 148 -7.01 -4.42 -4.85
N HIS A 149 -6.27 -4.87 -3.84
CA HIS A 149 -6.69 -5.93 -2.93
C HIS A 149 -7.38 -5.28 -1.73
N ALA A 150 -8.72 -5.35 -1.71
CA ALA A 150 -9.53 -4.76 -0.65
C ALA A 150 -9.98 -5.83 0.35
N ILE A 151 -9.64 -5.65 1.63
CA ILE A 151 -9.99 -6.52 2.74
C ILE A 151 -11.16 -5.86 3.49
N TYR A 152 -12.34 -6.44 3.36
CA TYR A 152 -13.59 -5.84 3.85
C TYR A 152 -14.01 -6.38 5.21
N GLY A 153 -14.75 -5.58 5.98
CA GLY A 153 -15.38 -6.01 7.22
C GLY A 153 -14.41 -6.22 8.39
N VAL A 154 -13.21 -5.63 8.32
CA VAL A 154 -12.11 -5.92 9.26
C VAL A 154 -12.43 -5.59 10.73
N LYS A 155 -13.46 -4.78 11.01
CA LYS A 155 -13.91 -4.48 12.37
C LYS A 155 -14.49 -5.69 13.10
N ASP A 156 -14.99 -6.67 12.34
CA ASP A 156 -15.68 -7.86 12.87
C ASP A 156 -14.76 -9.12 12.80
N PHE A 157 -13.50 -8.98 12.36
CA PHE A 157 -12.57 -10.10 12.20
C PHE A 157 -12.13 -10.68 13.54
N GLY A 158 -12.20 -12.02 13.61
CA GLY A 158 -11.51 -12.82 14.60
C GLY A 158 -10.09 -13.18 14.14
N ASP A 159 -9.35 -13.89 15.00
CA ASP A 159 -7.97 -14.30 14.71
C ASP A 159 -7.86 -15.17 13.47
N GLU A 160 -8.80 -16.11 13.28
CA GLU A 160 -8.83 -17.01 12.11
C GLU A 160 -9.05 -16.25 10.79
N ASP A 161 -9.89 -15.19 10.81
CA ASP A 161 -10.10 -14.34 9.64
C ASP A 161 -8.82 -13.62 9.26
N ILE A 162 -8.12 -13.07 10.27
CA ILE A 162 -6.87 -12.34 10.04
C ILE A 162 -5.78 -13.30 9.54
N ASP A 163 -5.68 -14.50 10.09
CA ASP A 163 -4.69 -15.49 9.63
C ASP A 163 -4.92 -15.90 8.18
N ARG A 164 -6.19 -16.09 7.78
CA ARG A 164 -6.56 -16.33 6.38
C ARG A 164 -6.11 -15.19 5.47
N GLU A 165 -6.41 -13.94 5.84
CA GLU A 165 -6.00 -12.77 5.05
C GLU A 165 -4.48 -12.60 4.96
N VAL A 166 -3.75 -12.97 6.01
CA VAL A 166 -2.27 -12.98 5.98
C VAL A 166 -1.77 -13.98 4.93
N GLU A 167 -2.33 -15.18 4.87
CA GLU A 167 -1.93 -16.18 3.89
C GLU A 167 -2.35 -15.77 2.46
N GLU A 168 -3.57 -15.26 2.27
CA GLU A 168 -4.01 -14.74 0.97
C GLU A 168 -3.12 -13.60 0.48
N TYR A 169 -2.68 -12.72 1.39
CA TYR A 169 -1.76 -11.63 1.03
C TYR A 169 -0.38 -12.17 0.62
N LYS A 170 0.15 -13.17 1.32
CA LYS A 170 1.40 -13.83 0.91
C LYS A 170 1.30 -14.48 -0.46
N GLU A 171 0.19 -15.18 -0.72
CA GLU A 171 -0.09 -15.80 -2.02
C GLU A 171 -0.19 -14.75 -3.14
N LEU A 172 -0.87 -13.64 -2.88
CA LEU A 172 -0.96 -12.50 -3.81
C LEU A 172 0.44 -11.98 -4.18
N LEU A 173 1.31 -11.78 -3.19
CA LEU A 173 2.68 -11.30 -3.44
C LEU A 173 3.57 -12.36 -4.12
N ALA A 174 3.34 -13.64 -3.85
CA ALA A 174 4.07 -14.73 -4.52
C ALA A 174 3.75 -14.84 -6.01
N GLY A 175 2.63 -14.25 -6.46
CA GLY A 175 2.24 -14.18 -7.87
C GLY A 175 3.03 -13.17 -8.70
N TYR A 176 3.89 -12.36 -8.08
CA TYR A 176 4.77 -11.39 -8.74
C TYR A 176 6.16 -11.97 -8.97
#